data_120925ce305c2266b7ec475c8bf8a07c
#
_entry.id   120925ce305c2266b7ec475c8bf8a07c
#
_cell.length_a   1.000
_cell.length_b   1.000
_cell.length_c   1.000
_cell.angle_alpha   90.00
_cell.angle_beta   90.00
_cell.angle_gamma   90.00
#
_symmetry.space_group_name_H-M   'P 1'
#
loop_
_entity.id
_entity.type
_entity.pdbx_description
1 polymer ?
#
loop_
_entity_poly.entity_id
_entity_poly.type
_entity_poly.pdbx_seq_one_letter_code
_entity_poly.pdbx_strand_id
1 'polypeptide(L)'
;MTRKSKEFRMVGVNDVRDINQTVFLHLIRERQPISRADIAKFTGLRPGTVSAIVNRLIKNGLVYEGTEGPSSGGRPPTYLYINSESFYVLAIDIGVIDTVFAVSDFNGRILQQRSVLTEGEPDVFLNGLADQIDSLVKSQFSRARFAAVGVSVPGLIDRETGSIVSSPNLEWNDVPVRSVLETRLRLPVYVENDANAAAFSELWYGPIDEASVRTLLFVLVVEGLGTGLIINGELRVGSRFGLGGFGHMSIDPNGELCSCGRRGCWETFASERATVERFHRVTAKQGLPVLGIQELIARANKGDEMALESLKITAEYLGEGIANLVHGIYPEAVVVGGNITAAWPIIEPIIRKRIHS
;
A
#
# COMPACT_ATOMS: atom_id res chain seq x y z
N MET A 1 -0.18 -26.19 34.09
CA MET A 1 -0.20 -24.91 33.32
C MET A 1 1.09 -24.17 33.62
N THR A 2 2.11 -24.37 32.81
CA THR A 2 3.42 -23.74 32.92
C THR A 2 3.37 -22.38 32.22
N ARG A 3 3.52 -21.30 33.00
CA ARG A 3 3.70 -19.94 32.49
C ARG A 3 4.96 -19.91 31.60
N LYS A 4 4.78 -19.77 30.27
CA LYS A 4 5.89 -19.38 29.37
C LYS A 4 6.37 -18.00 29.80
N SER A 5 7.65 -17.89 30.16
CA SER A 5 8.35 -16.63 30.41
C SER A 5 8.20 -15.73 29.18
N LYS A 6 7.80 -14.47 29.39
CA LYS A 6 7.88 -13.44 28.36
C LYS A 6 9.36 -13.26 28.01
N GLU A 7 9.77 -13.72 26.84
CA GLU A 7 11.05 -13.31 26.25
C GLU A 7 10.98 -11.81 25.93
N PHE A 8 11.68 -11.03 26.72
CA PHE A 8 11.97 -9.65 26.40
C PHE A 8 13.02 -9.64 25.28
N ARG A 9 12.57 -9.37 24.04
CA ARG A 9 13.49 -9.17 22.92
C ARG A 9 14.24 -7.87 23.17
N MET A 10 15.49 -7.97 23.58
CA MET A 10 16.39 -6.82 23.72
C MET A 10 16.66 -6.28 22.32
N VAL A 11 16.36 -5.02 22.09
CA VAL A 11 16.71 -4.33 20.83
C VAL A 11 18.23 -4.25 20.76
N GLY A 12 18.84 -4.96 19.83
CA GLY A 12 20.29 -5.01 19.66
C GLY A 12 20.84 -3.67 19.15
N VAL A 13 22.13 -3.41 19.41
CA VAL A 13 22.81 -2.18 18.93
C VAL A 13 22.75 -2.06 17.40
N ASN A 14 22.68 -3.18 16.68
CA ASN A 14 22.52 -3.20 15.22
C ASN A 14 21.12 -2.79 14.80
N ASP A 15 20.07 -3.28 15.49
CA ASP A 15 18.67 -2.92 15.20
C ASP A 15 18.43 -1.40 15.38
N VAL A 16 19.03 -0.81 16.45
CA VAL A 16 18.98 0.66 16.68
C VAL A 16 19.71 1.42 15.56
N ARG A 17 20.80 0.86 15.04
CA ARG A 17 21.55 1.48 13.94
C ARG A 17 20.77 1.45 12.63
N ASP A 18 20.09 0.36 12.34
CA ASP A 18 19.32 0.20 11.12
C ASP A 18 18.05 1.07 11.16
N ILE A 19 17.37 1.12 12.30
CA ILE A 19 16.24 2.04 12.53
C ILE A 19 16.67 3.49 12.30
N ASN A 20 17.79 3.92 12.90
CA ASN A 20 18.28 5.28 12.73
C ASN A 20 18.64 5.62 11.27
N GLN A 21 19.21 4.68 10.51
CA GLN A 21 19.50 4.90 9.10
C GLN A 21 18.23 5.09 8.29
N THR A 22 17.20 4.27 8.53
CA THR A 22 15.91 4.38 7.87
C THR A 22 15.25 5.73 8.15
N VAL A 23 15.21 6.17 9.41
CA VAL A 23 14.68 7.49 9.81
C VAL A 23 15.43 8.63 9.12
N PHE A 24 16.76 8.54 9.03
CA PHE A 24 17.56 9.57 8.35
C PHE A 24 17.32 9.61 6.85
N LEU A 25 17.23 8.45 6.19
CA LEU A 25 16.90 8.38 4.76
C LEU A 25 15.53 8.99 4.49
N HIS A 26 14.54 8.66 5.31
CA HIS A 26 13.20 9.21 5.21
C HIS A 26 13.22 10.75 5.38
N LEU A 27 13.84 11.25 6.46
CA LEU A 27 13.94 12.67 6.73
C LEU A 27 14.67 13.45 5.61
N ILE A 28 15.76 12.88 5.06
CA ILE A 28 16.47 13.49 3.93
C ILE A 28 15.60 13.50 2.70
N ARG A 29 14.92 12.41 2.37
CA ARG A 29 14.03 12.31 1.21
C ARG A 29 12.92 13.36 1.24
N GLU A 30 12.27 13.54 2.38
CA GLU A 30 11.14 14.46 2.51
C GLU A 30 11.55 15.93 2.53
N ARG A 31 12.71 16.21 3.12
CA ARG A 31 13.12 17.59 3.42
C ARG A 31 14.32 18.06 2.63
N GLN A 32 14.76 17.31 1.61
CA GLN A 32 15.87 17.74 0.75
C GLN A 32 15.50 18.99 -0.03
N PRO A 33 16.38 20.03 -0.07
CA PRO A 33 17.72 20.05 0.50
C PRO A 33 17.73 20.26 2.02
N ILE A 34 18.45 19.41 2.77
CA ILE A 34 18.52 19.49 4.23
C ILE A 34 19.98 19.42 4.71
N SER A 35 20.34 20.19 5.74
CA SER A 35 21.68 20.15 6.31
C SER A 35 21.79 19.19 7.51
N ARG A 36 23.02 18.80 7.86
CA ARG A 36 23.26 18.01 9.09
C ARG A 36 22.79 18.74 10.36
N ALA A 37 22.86 20.07 10.36
CA ALA A 37 22.38 20.88 11.47
C ALA A 37 20.87 20.82 11.61
N ASP A 38 20.13 20.83 10.47
CA ASP A 38 18.68 20.69 10.47
C ASP A 38 18.27 19.29 10.93
N ILE A 39 18.93 18.24 10.44
CA ILE A 39 18.70 16.87 10.92
C ILE A 39 18.89 16.78 12.44
N ALA A 40 19.96 17.41 12.98
CA ALA A 40 20.18 17.42 14.42
C ALA A 40 19.03 18.10 15.18
N LYS A 41 18.49 19.20 14.66
CA LYS A 41 17.31 19.89 15.24
C LYS A 41 16.05 19.01 15.21
N PHE A 42 15.78 18.37 14.09
CA PHE A 42 14.58 17.51 13.93
C PHE A 42 14.64 16.25 14.79
N THR A 43 15.82 15.64 14.89
CA THR A 43 15.98 14.36 15.61
C THR A 43 16.34 14.52 17.09
N GLY A 44 16.78 15.70 17.50
CA GLY A 44 17.33 15.93 18.86
C GLY A 44 18.67 15.24 19.11
N LEU A 45 19.27 14.62 18.10
CA LEU A 45 20.54 13.91 18.23
C LEU A 45 21.74 14.86 18.25
N ARG A 46 22.82 14.44 18.93
CA ARG A 46 24.07 15.20 18.95
C ARG A 46 24.68 15.30 17.54
N PRO A 47 25.27 16.45 17.17
CA PRO A 47 25.87 16.65 15.83
C PRO A 47 26.87 15.58 15.41
N GLY A 48 27.66 15.04 16.34
CA GLY A 48 28.61 13.94 16.08
C GLY A 48 27.91 12.64 15.65
N THR A 49 26.78 12.31 16.28
CA THR A 49 25.95 11.14 15.93
C THR A 49 25.34 11.32 14.54
N VAL A 50 24.78 12.50 14.26
CA VAL A 50 24.24 12.84 12.95
C VAL A 50 25.30 12.69 11.86
N SER A 51 26.49 13.27 12.08
CA SER A 51 27.61 13.17 11.15
C SER A 51 28.03 11.73 10.88
N ALA A 52 28.08 10.88 11.91
CA ALA A 52 28.45 9.49 11.77
C ALA A 52 27.44 8.70 10.92
N ILE A 53 26.12 8.93 11.12
CA ILE A 53 25.06 8.28 10.34
C ILE A 53 25.09 8.77 8.89
N VAL A 54 25.12 10.09 8.68
CA VAL A 54 25.16 10.69 7.33
C VAL A 54 26.39 10.20 6.54
N ASN A 55 27.58 10.20 7.16
CA ASN A 55 28.79 9.72 6.49
C ASN A 55 28.68 8.25 6.06
N ARG A 56 27.97 7.42 6.83
CA ARG A 56 27.70 6.04 6.45
C ARG A 56 26.75 5.96 5.26
N LEU A 57 25.69 6.77 5.23
CA LEU A 57 24.76 6.84 4.10
C LEU A 57 25.48 7.29 2.82
N ILE A 58 26.38 8.27 2.93
CA ILE A 58 27.23 8.72 1.81
C ILE A 58 28.19 7.60 1.36
N LYS A 59 28.86 6.93 2.31
CA LYS A 59 29.75 5.81 1.99
C LYS A 59 29.02 4.67 1.26
N ASN A 60 27.77 4.43 1.62
CA ASN A 60 26.92 3.42 0.96
C ASN A 60 26.34 3.92 -0.38
N GLY A 61 26.57 5.17 -0.77
CA GLY A 61 26.08 5.78 -2.00
C GLY A 61 24.60 6.14 -1.98
N LEU A 62 23.93 6.09 -0.82
CA LEU A 62 22.49 6.34 -0.67
C LEU A 62 22.16 7.86 -0.61
N VAL A 63 23.12 8.65 -0.14
CA VAL A 63 23.02 10.10 0.02
C VAL A 63 24.27 10.73 -0.57
N TYR A 64 24.16 11.94 -1.10
CA TYR A 64 25.30 12.74 -1.52
C TYR A 64 25.21 14.18 -0.99
N GLU A 65 26.37 14.83 -0.89
CA GLU A 65 26.49 16.26 -0.58
C GLU A 65 26.41 17.07 -1.86
N GLY A 66 25.50 18.04 -1.89
CA GLY A 66 25.30 18.93 -3.04
C GLY A 66 25.79 20.37 -2.74
N THR A 67 24.98 21.35 -3.16
CA THR A 67 25.31 22.78 -3.05
C THR A 67 25.37 23.25 -1.59
N GLU A 68 26.16 24.30 -1.35
CA GLU A 68 26.16 25.02 -0.08
C GLU A 68 24.92 25.91 0.03
N GLY A 69 24.33 25.96 1.21
CA GLY A 69 23.21 26.83 1.54
C GLY A 69 23.65 28.26 1.91
N PRO A 70 22.70 29.18 2.05
CA PRO A 70 23.00 30.54 2.51
C PRO A 70 23.61 30.53 3.91
N SER A 71 24.68 31.32 4.10
CA SER A 71 25.31 31.49 5.40
C SER A 71 24.51 32.43 6.30
N SER A 72 24.24 32.02 7.53
CA SER A 72 23.59 32.83 8.57
C SER A 72 24.60 33.36 9.61
N GLY A 73 25.86 33.57 9.20
CA GLY A 73 26.93 34.11 10.08
C GLY A 73 27.99 33.09 10.50
N GLY A 74 28.04 31.92 9.85
CA GLY A 74 29.04 30.86 10.03
C GLY A 74 29.46 30.21 8.72
N ARG A 75 30.12 29.02 8.79
CA ARG A 75 30.39 28.25 7.57
C ARG A 75 29.07 27.85 6.91
N PRO A 76 28.91 28.07 5.59
CA PRO A 76 27.72 27.68 4.85
C PRO A 76 27.39 26.20 5.09
N PRO A 77 26.12 25.84 5.32
CA PRO A 77 25.72 24.45 5.47
C PRO A 77 25.81 23.72 4.14
N THR A 78 26.39 22.52 4.14
CA THR A 78 26.35 21.63 2.98
C THR A 78 25.03 20.87 3.01
N TYR A 79 24.29 20.92 1.90
CA TYR A 79 23.00 20.24 1.76
C TYR A 79 23.18 18.78 1.35
N LEU A 80 22.29 17.95 1.86
CA LEU A 80 22.20 16.51 1.63
C LEU A 80 21.01 16.22 0.72
N TYR A 81 21.20 15.25 -0.16
CA TYR A 81 20.21 14.77 -1.13
C TYR A 81 20.25 13.25 -1.19
N ILE A 82 19.10 12.63 -1.45
CA ILE A 82 19.02 11.21 -1.79
C ILE A 82 19.68 10.99 -3.16
N ASN A 83 20.50 9.97 -3.26
CA ASN A 83 21.03 9.52 -4.55
C ASN A 83 19.98 8.59 -5.22
N SER A 84 19.09 9.17 -6.02
CA SER A 84 17.98 8.45 -6.65
C SER A 84 18.43 7.33 -7.59
N GLU A 85 19.65 7.44 -8.16
CA GLU A 85 20.19 6.46 -9.10
C GLU A 85 21.04 5.38 -8.41
N SER A 86 21.17 5.42 -7.09
CA SER A 86 22.01 4.46 -6.35
C SER A 86 21.51 3.03 -6.44
N PHE A 87 20.18 2.89 -6.39
CA PHE A 87 19.46 1.63 -6.48
C PHE A 87 18.12 1.82 -7.17
N TYR A 88 17.64 0.73 -7.75
CA TYR A 88 16.29 0.61 -8.30
C TYR A 88 15.51 -0.42 -7.51
N VAL A 89 14.20 -0.30 -7.53
CA VAL A 89 13.27 -1.24 -6.89
C VAL A 89 12.33 -1.78 -7.97
N LEU A 90 12.08 -3.07 -7.93
CA LEU A 90 10.97 -3.69 -8.65
C LEU A 90 9.74 -3.67 -7.77
N ALA A 91 8.64 -3.18 -8.29
CA ALA A 91 7.33 -3.23 -7.65
C ALA A 91 6.41 -4.13 -8.47
N ILE A 92 5.65 -4.98 -7.80
CA ILE A 92 4.66 -5.87 -8.40
C ILE A 92 3.36 -5.70 -7.60
N ASP A 93 2.29 -5.35 -8.27
CA ASP A 93 0.94 -5.28 -7.70
C ASP A 93 0.09 -6.34 -8.38
N ILE A 94 -0.14 -7.45 -7.68
CA ILE A 94 -0.94 -8.57 -8.19
C ILE A 94 -2.40 -8.27 -7.89
N GLY A 95 -3.13 -7.79 -8.90
CA GLY A 95 -4.58 -7.59 -8.82
C GLY A 95 -5.36 -8.82 -9.26
N VAL A 96 -6.67 -8.80 -9.05
CA VAL A 96 -7.58 -9.91 -9.43
C VAL A 96 -7.72 -10.03 -10.95
N ILE A 97 -7.77 -8.90 -11.65
CA ILE A 97 -7.96 -8.85 -13.11
C ILE A 97 -6.60 -8.74 -13.80
N ASP A 98 -5.75 -7.83 -13.33
CA ASP A 98 -4.46 -7.57 -13.92
C ASP A 98 -3.38 -7.37 -12.84
N THR A 99 -2.17 -7.70 -13.23
CA THR A 99 -0.97 -7.49 -12.43
C THR A 99 -0.15 -6.38 -13.06
N VAL A 100 0.17 -5.38 -12.28
CA VAL A 100 1.05 -4.29 -12.66
C VAL A 100 2.45 -4.54 -12.11
N PHE A 101 3.47 -4.40 -12.93
CA PHE A 101 4.85 -4.36 -12.45
C PHE A 101 5.59 -3.13 -12.95
N ALA A 102 6.45 -2.59 -12.10
CA ALA A 102 7.13 -1.33 -12.34
C ALA A 102 8.58 -1.36 -11.87
N VAL A 103 9.39 -0.51 -12.49
CA VAL A 103 10.74 -0.14 -12.02
C VAL A 103 10.66 1.27 -11.47
N SER A 104 11.08 1.45 -10.23
CA SER A 104 11.22 2.78 -9.62
C SER A 104 12.68 3.06 -9.27
N ASP A 105 13.04 4.36 -9.22
CA ASP A 105 14.28 4.81 -8.62
C ASP A 105 14.19 4.78 -7.08
N PHE A 106 15.29 5.11 -6.41
CA PHE A 106 15.37 5.08 -4.95
C PHE A 106 14.53 6.17 -4.26
N ASN A 107 14.07 7.19 -4.99
CA ASN A 107 13.11 8.19 -4.51
C ASN A 107 11.64 7.76 -4.67
N GLY A 108 11.38 6.60 -5.29
CA GLY A 108 10.03 6.11 -5.54
C GLY A 108 9.39 6.64 -6.84
N ARG A 109 10.17 7.32 -7.71
CA ARG A 109 9.68 7.73 -9.02
C ARG A 109 9.59 6.51 -9.94
N ILE A 110 8.41 6.25 -10.49
CA ILE A 110 8.19 5.20 -11.47
C ILE A 110 8.86 5.59 -12.80
N LEU A 111 9.77 4.74 -13.27
CA LEU A 111 10.53 4.94 -14.51
C LEU A 111 9.93 4.14 -15.67
N GLN A 112 9.43 2.94 -15.37
CA GLN A 112 8.76 2.06 -16.33
C GLN A 112 7.66 1.28 -15.60
N GLN A 113 6.56 1.03 -16.31
CA GLN A 113 5.43 0.26 -15.83
C GLN A 113 4.85 -0.58 -16.96
N ARG A 114 4.39 -1.78 -16.63
CA ARG A 114 3.65 -2.67 -17.53
C ARG A 114 2.52 -3.34 -16.78
N SER A 115 1.47 -3.72 -17.51
CA SER A 115 0.36 -4.52 -17.01
C SER A 115 0.24 -5.82 -17.80
N VAL A 116 -0.14 -6.89 -17.12
CA VAL A 116 -0.44 -8.20 -17.69
C VAL A 116 -1.69 -8.75 -17.04
N LEU A 117 -2.47 -9.56 -17.74
CA LEU A 117 -3.63 -10.22 -17.12
C LEU A 117 -3.17 -11.22 -16.07
N THR A 118 -3.91 -11.28 -14.95
CA THR A 118 -3.68 -12.25 -13.88
C THR A 118 -4.50 -13.49 -14.19
N GLU A 119 -3.91 -14.44 -14.89
CA GLU A 119 -4.61 -15.62 -15.40
C GLU A 119 -3.81 -16.91 -15.18
N GLY A 120 -4.53 -18.02 -15.02
CA GLY A 120 -3.97 -19.38 -14.94
C GLY A 120 -3.50 -19.78 -13.55
N GLU A 121 -2.84 -20.94 -13.49
CA GLU A 121 -2.33 -21.49 -12.22
C GLU A 121 -1.23 -20.59 -11.63
N PRO A 122 -1.20 -20.39 -10.31
CA PRO A 122 -0.31 -19.44 -9.64
C PRO A 122 1.17 -19.64 -10.00
N ASP A 123 1.65 -20.88 -10.03
CA ASP A 123 3.06 -21.18 -10.35
C ASP A 123 3.42 -20.83 -11.79
N VAL A 124 2.52 -21.09 -12.74
CA VAL A 124 2.70 -20.75 -14.15
C VAL A 124 2.71 -19.24 -14.33
N PHE A 125 1.75 -18.56 -13.69
CA PHE A 125 1.64 -17.12 -13.72
C PHE A 125 2.89 -16.43 -13.15
N LEU A 126 3.32 -16.79 -11.93
CA LEU A 126 4.47 -16.18 -11.27
C LEU A 126 5.77 -16.39 -12.06
N ASN A 127 5.96 -17.56 -12.66
CA ASN A 127 7.11 -17.82 -13.52
C ASN A 127 7.07 -16.98 -14.80
N GLY A 128 5.93 -16.89 -15.47
CA GLY A 128 5.75 -16.06 -16.68
C GLY A 128 5.93 -14.57 -16.38
N LEU A 129 5.43 -14.09 -15.24
CA LEU A 129 5.63 -12.72 -14.76
C LEU A 129 7.12 -12.42 -14.55
N ALA A 130 7.85 -13.34 -13.90
CA ALA A 130 9.29 -13.21 -13.70
C ALA A 130 10.06 -13.14 -15.01
N ASP A 131 9.67 -13.90 -16.04
CA ASP A 131 10.28 -13.83 -17.37
C ASP A 131 10.06 -12.48 -18.05
N GLN A 132 8.88 -11.91 -17.91
CA GLN A 132 8.58 -10.57 -18.44
C GLN A 132 9.37 -9.48 -17.73
N ILE A 133 9.49 -9.55 -16.40
CA ILE A 133 10.31 -8.64 -15.59
C ILE A 133 11.77 -8.75 -16.00
N ASP A 134 12.31 -9.96 -16.11
CA ASP A 134 13.70 -10.22 -16.51
C ASP A 134 14.00 -9.66 -17.91
N SER A 135 13.06 -9.83 -18.85
CA SER A 135 13.14 -9.23 -20.18
C SER A 135 13.18 -7.70 -20.14
N LEU A 136 12.34 -7.06 -19.33
CA LEU A 136 12.34 -5.60 -19.15
C LEU A 136 13.69 -5.13 -18.56
N VAL A 137 14.15 -5.78 -17.50
CA VAL A 137 15.40 -5.45 -16.82
C VAL A 137 16.58 -5.59 -17.78
N LYS A 138 16.69 -6.68 -18.52
CA LYS A 138 17.79 -6.90 -19.48
C LYS A 138 17.79 -5.90 -20.61
N SER A 139 16.61 -5.49 -21.10
CA SER A 139 16.52 -4.60 -22.26
C SER A 139 16.78 -3.13 -21.92
N GLN A 140 16.33 -2.66 -20.75
CA GLN A 140 16.35 -1.23 -20.43
C GLN A 140 17.18 -0.88 -19.18
N PHE A 141 17.43 -1.84 -18.28
CA PHE A 141 18.08 -1.61 -17.00
C PHE A 141 19.28 -2.54 -16.77
N SER A 142 19.95 -2.98 -17.83
CA SER A 142 21.04 -3.99 -17.77
C SER A 142 22.22 -3.61 -16.86
N ARG A 143 22.42 -2.32 -16.60
CA ARG A 143 23.48 -1.80 -15.71
C ARG A 143 22.94 -1.33 -14.36
N ALA A 144 21.62 -1.39 -14.13
CA ALA A 144 20.99 -0.94 -12.90
C ALA A 144 21.28 -1.92 -11.76
N ARG A 145 21.41 -1.38 -10.55
CA ARG A 145 21.52 -2.17 -9.30
C ARG A 145 20.16 -2.19 -8.63
N PHE A 146 19.53 -3.34 -8.63
CA PHE A 146 18.27 -3.52 -7.92
C PHE A 146 18.52 -3.87 -6.45
N ALA A 147 17.78 -3.22 -5.55
CA ALA A 147 17.87 -3.47 -4.11
C ALA A 147 16.95 -4.63 -3.68
N ALA A 148 15.73 -4.64 -4.17
CA ALA A 148 14.69 -5.59 -3.76
C ALA A 148 13.51 -5.59 -4.74
N VAL A 149 12.59 -6.51 -4.50
CA VAL A 149 11.25 -6.58 -5.10
C VAL A 149 10.21 -6.39 -4.01
N GLY A 150 9.30 -5.44 -4.16
CA GLY A 150 8.09 -5.30 -3.35
C GLY A 150 6.90 -5.91 -4.09
N VAL A 151 6.12 -6.72 -3.41
CA VAL A 151 4.91 -7.35 -3.97
C VAL A 151 3.72 -6.99 -3.09
N SER A 152 2.70 -6.36 -3.67
CA SER A 152 1.36 -6.23 -3.09
C SER A 152 0.43 -7.25 -3.72
N VAL A 153 -0.44 -7.86 -2.91
CA VAL A 153 -1.38 -8.88 -3.37
C VAL A 153 -2.59 -8.96 -2.42
N PRO A 154 -3.83 -9.12 -2.94
CA PRO A 154 -4.99 -9.29 -2.09
C PRO A 154 -4.95 -10.62 -1.35
N GLY A 155 -5.41 -10.64 -0.11
CA GLY A 155 -5.56 -11.85 0.68
C GLY A 155 -4.76 -11.88 1.98
N LEU A 156 -4.73 -13.06 2.58
CA LEU A 156 -4.05 -13.33 3.84
C LEU A 156 -2.62 -13.78 3.58
N ILE A 157 -1.66 -12.99 4.03
CA ILE A 157 -0.23 -13.21 3.79
C ILE A 157 0.46 -13.70 5.06
N ASP A 158 1.21 -14.79 4.98
CA ASP A 158 2.17 -15.18 5.99
C ASP A 158 3.46 -14.36 5.77
N ARG A 159 3.70 -13.38 6.61
CA ARG A 159 4.83 -12.45 6.48
C ARG A 159 6.20 -13.10 6.71
N GLU A 160 6.26 -14.18 7.48
CA GLU A 160 7.52 -14.90 7.71
C GLU A 160 7.98 -15.60 6.43
N THR A 161 7.07 -16.30 5.77
CA THR A 161 7.37 -17.04 4.55
C THR A 161 7.20 -16.22 3.28
N GLY A 162 6.39 -15.15 3.31
CA GLY A 162 5.98 -14.38 2.14
C GLY A 162 5.07 -15.17 1.21
N SER A 163 4.30 -16.10 1.79
CA SER A 163 3.32 -16.91 1.06
C SER A 163 1.92 -16.34 1.20
N ILE A 164 1.11 -16.46 0.17
CA ILE A 164 -0.33 -16.27 0.26
C ILE A 164 -0.89 -17.52 0.96
N VAL A 165 -1.52 -17.33 2.12
CA VAL A 165 -2.22 -18.40 2.81
C VAL A 165 -3.58 -18.65 2.15
N SER A 166 -4.29 -17.57 1.86
CA SER A 166 -5.57 -17.61 1.14
C SER A 166 -5.88 -16.26 0.51
N SER A 167 -6.23 -16.26 -0.75
CA SER A 167 -6.75 -15.12 -1.48
C SER A 167 -8.02 -15.55 -2.23
N PRO A 168 -9.21 -15.41 -1.61
CA PRO A 168 -10.45 -15.90 -2.21
C PRO A 168 -10.79 -15.26 -3.55
N ASN A 169 -10.43 -14.00 -3.76
CA ASN A 169 -10.70 -13.27 -5.00
C ASN A 169 -9.78 -13.69 -6.16
N LEU A 170 -8.58 -14.20 -5.86
CA LEU A 170 -7.65 -14.81 -6.83
C LEU A 170 -7.85 -16.32 -6.96
N GLU A 171 -8.63 -16.95 -6.07
CA GLU A 171 -8.74 -18.40 -5.92
C GLU A 171 -7.38 -19.08 -5.60
N TRP A 172 -6.46 -18.34 -4.99
CA TRP A 172 -5.12 -18.80 -4.63
C TRP A 172 -5.06 -19.21 -3.16
N ASN A 173 -4.51 -20.42 -2.91
CA ASN A 173 -4.27 -20.94 -1.57
C ASN A 173 -2.85 -21.52 -1.49
N ASP A 174 -2.18 -21.26 -0.37
CA ASP A 174 -0.83 -21.75 -0.05
C ASP A 174 0.22 -21.48 -1.15
N VAL A 175 0.17 -20.29 -1.79
CA VAL A 175 1.06 -19.92 -2.90
C VAL A 175 2.36 -19.29 -2.39
N PRO A 176 3.55 -19.90 -2.66
CA PRO A 176 4.82 -19.46 -2.13
C PRO A 176 5.45 -18.31 -2.95
N VAL A 177 4.77 -17.15 -3.03
CA VAL A 177 5.13 -16.01 -3.89
C VAL A 177 6.58 -15.58 -3.70
N ARG A 178 7.02 -15.37 -2.42
CA ARG A 178 8.41 -14.96 -2.14
C ARG A 178 9.42 -15.93 -2.73
N SER A 179 9.31 -17.21 -2.43
CA SER A 179 10.33 -18.18 -2.81
C SER A 179 10.42 -18.37 -4.33
N VAL A 180 9.28 -18.31 -5.03
CA VAL A 180 9.24 -18.40 -6.50
C VAL A 180 9.95 -17.18 -7.11
N LEU A 181 9.58 -15.96 -6.70
CA LEU A 181 10.13 -14.73 -7.27
C LEU A 181 11.61 -14.52 -6.87
N GLU A 182 12.02 -14.87 -5.64
CA GLU A 182 13.44 -14.81 -5.22
C GLU A 182 14.31 -15.74 -6.04
N THR A 183 13.83 -16.97 -6.30
CA THR A 183 14.54 -17.94 -7.12
C THR A 183 14.74 -17.44 -8.56
N ARG A 184 13.69 -16.84 -9.12
CA ARG A 184 13.68 -16.37 -10.51
C ARG A 184 14.45 -15.05 -10.71
N LEU A 185 14.19 -14.05 -9.86
CA LEU A 185 14.73 -12.70 -10.01
C LEU A 185 16.09 -12.53 -9.31
N ARG A 186 16.45 -13.43 -8.38
CA ARG A 186 17.69 -13.38 -7.58
C ARG A 186 17.83 -12.09 -6.78
N LEU A 187 16.72 -11.58 -6.28
CA LEU A 187 16.63 -10.39 -5.46
C LEU A 187 15.80 -10.70 -4.20
N PRO A 188 16.05 -10.03 -3.08
CA PRO A 188 15.15 -10.12 -1.92
C PRO A 188 13.74 -9.72 -2.30
N VAL A 189 12.73 -10.51 -1.88
CA VAL A 189 11.32 -10.26 -2.18
C VAL A 189 10.55 -10.04 -0.89
N TYR A 190 9.80 -8.95 -0.83
CA TYR A 190 8.93 -8.58 0.28
C TYR A 190 7.48 -8.61 -0.20
N VAL A 191 6.65 -9.44 0.45
CA VAL A 191 5.24 -9.62 0.10
C VAL A 191 4.37 -9.04 1.19
N GLU A 192 3.41 -8.20 0.83
CA GLU A 192 2.44 -7.60 1.75
C GLU A 192 1.03 -7.65 1.14
N ASN A 193 0.03 -7.58 2.01
CA ASN A 193 -1.35 -7.37 1.58
C ASN A 193 -1.51 -6.00 0.89
N ASP A 194 -2.32 -5.93 -0.14
CA ASP A 194 -2.57 -4.77 -0.98
C ASP A 194 -3.04 -3.52 -0.20
N ALA A 195 -4.03 -3.67 0.67
CA ALA A 195 -4.54 -2.57 1.49
C ALA A 195 -3.51 -2.10 2.54
N ASN A 196 -2.71 -3.02 3.09
CA ASN A 196 -1.60 -2.69 3.97
C ASN A 196 -0.50 -1.94 3.22
N ALA A 197 -0.14 -2.40 2.03
CA ALA A 197 0.84 -1.73 1.18
C ALA A 197 0.38 -0.33 0.79
N ALA A 198 -0.91 -0.16 0.45
CA ALA A 198 -1.51 1.13 0.15
C ALA A 198 -1.51 2.08 1.36
N ALA A 199 -1.88 1.60 2.55
CA ALA A 199 -1.83 2.38 3.79
C ALA A 199 -0.40 2.85 4.10
N PHE A 200 0.58 1.96 3.93
CA PHE A 200 1.98 2.28 4.14
C PHE A 200 2.50 3.29 3.10
N SER A 201 2.07 3.15 1.85
CA SER A 201 2.39 4.09 0.78
C SER A 201 1.83 5.49 1.06
N GLU A 202 0.60 5.58 1.55
CA GLU A 202 -0.03 6.85 1.92
C GLU A 202 0.71 7.54 3.06
N LEU A 203 1.15 6.79 4.07
CA LEU A 203 1.97 7.32 5.15
C LEU A 203 3.31 7.87 4.64
N TRP A 204 3.95 7.21 3.68
CA TRP A 204 5.31 7.54 3.23
C TRP A 204 5.37 8.50 2.05
N TYR A 205 4.36 8.55 1.20
CA TYR A 205 4.35 9.31 -0.05
C TYR A 205 3.10 10.19 -0.21
N GLY A 206 2.09 9.99 0.64
CA GLY A 206 0.86 10.75 0.63
C GLY A 206 1.05 12.19 1.15
N PRO A 207 0.03 13.03 0.99
CA PRO A 207 0.05 14.41 1.48
C PRO A 207 -0.18 14.51 2.99
N ILE A 208 -0.24 13.41 3.70
CA ILE A 208 -0.53 13.36 5.14
C ILE A 208 0.72 13.77 5.91
N ASP A 209 0.60 14.76 6.77
CA ASP A 209 1.68 15.15 7.69
C ASP A 209 1.78 14.11 8.83
N GLU A 210 2.84 13.27 8.78
CA GLU A 210 3.12 12.25 9.80
C GLU A 210 3.23 12.83 11.22
N ALA A 211 3.57 14.10 11.36
CA ALA A 211 3.66 14.75 12.67
C ALA A 211 2.28 14.98 13.29
N SER A 212 1.24 15.10 12.47
CA SER A 212 -0.14 15.38 12.91
C SER A 212 -1.04 14.14 12.91
N VAL A 213 -0.75 13.11 12.09
CA VAL A 213 -1.57 11.90 11.95
C VAL A 213 -0.81 10.67 12.46
N ARG A 214 -1.18 10.22 13.65
CA ARG A 214 -0.61 9.01 14.27
C ARG A 214 -1.40 7.75 13.98
N THR A 215 -2.71 7.89 13.79
CA THR A 215 -3.62 6.78 13.51
C THR A 215 -4.33 7.05 12.20
N LEU A 216 -4.06 6.23 11.21
CA LEU A 216 -4.63 6.29 9.87
C LEU A 216 -5.38 5.00 9.57
N LEU A 217 -6.61 5.13 9.12
CA LEU A 217 -7.37 4.03 8.51
C LEU A 217 -7.38 4.23 6.99
N PHE A 218 -6.79 3.28 6.25
CA PHE A 218 -6.89 3.22 4.80
C PHE A 218 -7.96 2.21 4.41
N VAL A 219 -8.86 2.59 3.51
CA VAL A 219 -9.91 1.74 2.94
C VAL A 219 -9.65 1.60 1.45
N LEU A 220 -9.21 0.43 1.02
CA LEU A 220 -8.97 0.11 -0.39
C LEU A 220 -10.22 -0.51 -1.00
N VAL A 221 -10.82 0.16 -1.97
CA VAL A 221 -12.01 -0.29 -2.69
C VAL A 221 -11.61 -0.65 -4.11
N VAL A 222 -11.55 -1.94 -4.37
CA VAL A 222 -11.23 -2.57 -5.66
C VAL A 222 -12.25 -3.69 -5.91
N GLU A 223 -11.91 -4.74 -6.65
CA GLU A 223 -12.81 -5.93 -6.82
C GLU A 223 -13.32 -6.44 -5.49
N GLY A 224 -12.48 -6.39 -4.44
CA GLY A 224 -12.84 -6.59 -3.05
C GLY A 224 -12.83 -5.29 -2.26
N LEU A 225 -12.81 -5.40 -0.93
CA LEU A 225 -12.61 -4.30 -0.01
C LEU A 225 -11.60 -4.70 1.05
N GLY A 226 -10.47 -4.01 1.06
CA GLY A 226 -9.41 -4.18 2.04
C GLY A 226 -9.26 -2.97 2.96
N THR A 227 -8.58 -3.15 4.08
CA THR A 227 -8.25 -2.04 4.99
C THR A 227 -6.83 -2.18 5.50
N GLY A 228 -6.12 -1.06 5.57
CA GLY A 228 -4.82 -0.95 6.22
C GLY A 228 -4.90 -0.02 7.43
N LEU A 229 -4.28 -0.40 8.53
CA LEU A 229 -4.33 0.36 9.77
C LEU A 229 -2.93 0.76 10.23
N ILE A 230 -2.71 2.07 10.34
CA ILE A 230 -1.51 2.65 10.94
C ILE A 230 -1.86 3.11 12.36
N ILE A 231 -1.06 2.75 13.36
CA ILE A 231 -1.19 3.26 14.74
C ILE A 231 0.20 3.66 15.24
N ASN A 232 0.34 4.89 15.70
CA ASN A 232 1.60 5.49 16.13
C ASN A 232 2.67 5.49 15.02
N GLY A 233 2.26 5.72 13.77
CA GLY A 233 3.17 5.73 12.62
C GLY A 233 3.65 4.34 12.18
N GLU A 234 3.10 3.26 12.74
CA GLU A 234 3.46 1.89 12.40
C GLU A 234 2.26 1.14 11.80
N LEU A 235 2.50 0.42 10.71
CA LEU A 235 1.50 -0.48 10.13
C LEU A 235 1.14 -1.57 11.16
N ARG A 236 -0.14 -1.65 11.49
CA ARG A 236 -0.65 -2.69 12.40
C ARG A 236 -1.01 -3.92 11.63
N VAL A 237 -0.27 -4.95 11.91
CA VAL A 237 -0.47 -6.28 11.36
C VAL A 237 -0.71 -7.26 12.52
N GLY A 238 -1.48 -8.32 12.27
CA GLY A 238 -1.68 -9.39 13.25
C GLY A 238 -0.36 -10.09 13.60
N SER A 239 -0.39 -10.93 14.61
CA SER A 239 0.81 -11.61 15.13
C SER A 239 1.52 -12.50 14.09
N ARG A 240 0.78 -13.06 13.15
CA ARG A 240 1.30 -13.90 12.05
C ARG A 240 0.67 -13.54 10.72
N PHE A 241 -0.62 -13.24 10.72
CA PHE A 241 -1.41 -12.90 9.55
C PHE A 241 -1.87 -11.45 9.66
N GLY A 242 -2.03 -10.75 8.54
CA GLY A 242 -2.37 -9.34 8.52
C GLY A 242 -3.64 -9.00 9.33
N LEU A 243 -3.60 -7.90 10.08
CA LEU A 243 -4.79 -7.16 10.49
C LEU A 243 -5.19 -6.30 9.27
N GLY A 244 -6.42 -6.37 8.82
CA GLY A 244 -6.87 -5.62 7.64
C GLY A 244 -8.10 -6.23 7.01
N GLY A 245 -8.52 -7.39 7.52
CA GLY A 245 -9.70 -8.10 7.04
C GLY A 245 -11.04 -7.44 7.42
N PHE A 246 -11.09 -6.12 7.70
CA PHE A 246 -12.37 -5.46 8.04
C PHE A 246 -13.36 -5.45 6.87
N GLY A 247 -12.91 -5.62 5.63
CA GLY A 247 -13.81 -5.89 4.51
C GLY A 247 -14.72 -7.11 4.70
N HIS A 248 -14.26 -8.08 5.49
CA HIS A 248 -15.04 -9.26 5.88
C HIS A 248 -15.81 -9.10 7.20
N MET A 249 -15.86 -7.90 7.77
CA MET A 249 -16.77 -7.58 8.87
C MET A 249 -18.21 -7.72 8.38
N SER A 250 -19.03 -8.52 9.05
CA SER A 250 -20.44 -8.66 8.71
C SER A 250 -21.22 -7.42 9.13
N ILE A 251 -21.77 -6.69 8.16
CA ILE A 251 -22.65 -5.54 8.38
C ILE A 251 -24.14 -5.90 8.24
N ASP A 252 -24.43 -7.05 7.62
CA ASP A 252 -25.77 -7.64 7.56
C ASP A 252 -25.67 -9.17 7.68
N PRO A 253 -26.04 -9.78 8.81
CA PRO A 253 -25.95 -11.23 8.98
C PRO A 253 -26.81 -12.04 8.00
N ASN A 254 -27.83 -11.42 7.39
CA ASN A 254 -28.70 -12.02 6.39
C ASN A 254 -28.29 -11.69 4.94
N GLY A 255 -27.18 -10.97 4.77
CA GLY A 255 -26.66 -10.55 3.46
C GLY A 255 -26.14 -11.70 2.61
N GLU A 256 -25.64 -11.35 1.43
CA GLU A 256 -25.09 -12.30 0.46
C GLU A 256 -23.92 -13.10 0.99
N LEU A 257 -23.70 -14.29 0.44
CA LEU A 257 -22.54 -15.12 0.76
C LEU A 257 -21.27 -14.46 0.19
N CYS A 258 -20.31 -14.21 1.04
CA CYS A 258 -18.98 -13.70 0.67
C CYS A 258 -18.06 -14.85 0.23
N SER A 259 -17.07 -14.55 -0.63
CA SER A 259 -16.01 -15.47 -1.04
C SER A 259 -15.23 -16.07 0.14
N CYS A 260 -15.17 -15.38 1.29
CA CYS A 260 -14.57 -15.88 2.53
C CYS A 260 -15.42 -16.92 3.27
N GLY A 261 -16.61 -17.29 2.77
CA GLY A 261 -17.54 -18.25 3.38
C GLY A 261 -18.49 -17.65 4.42
N ARG A 262 -18.37 -16.39 4.79
CA ARG A 262 -19.29 -15.68 5.71
C ARG A 262 -20.41 -14.99 4.94
N ARG A 263 -21.47 -14.56 5.64
CA ARG A 263 -22.57 -13.79 5.04
C ARG A 263 -22.50 -12.32 5.44
N GLY A 264 -22.90 -11.45 4.48
CA GLY A 264 -23.08 -10.04 4.69
C GLY A 264 -21.82 -9.30 5.06
N CYS A 265 -20.68 -9.72 4.56
CA CYS A 265 -19.42 -9.00 4.69
C CYS A 265 -19.52 -7.60 4.05
N TRP A 266 -18.89 -6.61 4.62
CA TRP A 266 -18.89 -5.23 4.11
C TRP A 266 -18.50 -5.17 2.62
N GLU A 267 -17.54 -5.97 2.22
CA GLU A 267 -17.09 -6.12 0.83
C GLU A 267 -18.23 -6.48 -0.13
N THR A 268 -19.20 -7.31 0.28
CA THR A 268 -20.33 -7.71 -0.59
C THR A 268 -21.33 -6.59 -0.87
N PHE A 269 -21.19 -5.46 -0.18
CA PHE A 269 -22.03 -4.27 -0.38
C PHE A 269 -21.27 -3.11 -1.01
N ALA A 270 -19.98 -2.95 -0.70
CA ALA A 270 -19.25 -1.71 -0.93
C ALA A 270 -18.00 -1.86 -1.83
N SER A 271 -17.68 -3.05 -2.34
CA SER A 271 -16.61 -3.24 -3.32
C SER A 271 -16.99 -2.74 -4.72
N GLU A 272 -16.03 -2.60 -5.63
CA GLU A 272 -16.27 -2.30 -7.02
C GLU A 272 -17.13 -3.40 -7.67
N ARG A 273 -16.81 -4.67 -7.40
CA ARG A 273 -17.62 -5.81 -7.87
C ARG A 273 -19.07 -5.68 -7.42
N ALA A 274 -19.33 -5.43 -6.13
CA ALA A 274 -20.69 -5.29 -5.62
C ALA A 274 -21.45 -4.12 -6.28
N THR A 275 -20.74 -3.03 -6.60
CA THR A 275 -21.30 -1.86 -7.27
C THR A 275 -21.73 -2.20 -8.70
N VAL A 276 -20.85 -2.86 -9.43
CA VAL A 276 -21.09 -3.29 -10.82
C VAL A 276 -22.20 -4.34 -10.90
N GLU A 277 -22.18 -5.36 -10.04
CA GLU A 277 -23.22 -6.39 -9.98
C GLU A 277 -24.60 -5.80 -9.65
N ARG A 278 -24.67 -4.81 -8.76
CA ARG A 278 -25.90 -4.07 -8.43
C ARG A 278 -26.45 -3.37 -9.66
N PHE A 279 -25.62 -2.66 -10.39
CA PHE A 279 -25.99 -2.02 -11.66
C PHE A 279 -26.51 -3.05 -12.66
N HIS A 280 -25.80 -4.17 -12.83
CA HIS A 280 -26.21 -5.23 -13.77
C HIS A 280 -27.54 -5.88 -13.40
N ARG A 281 -27.82 -6.12 -12.12
CA ARG A 281 -29.14 -6.66 -11.69
C ARG A 281 -30.29 -5.80 -12.12
N VAL A 282 -30.12 -4.47 -12.13
CA VAL A 282 -31.21 -3.53 -12.56
C VAL A 282 -31.27 -3.42 -14.07
N THR A 283 -30.12 -3.51 -14.76
CA THR A 283 -30.04 -3.30 -16.22
C THR A 283 -30.11 -4.59 -17.05
N ALA A 284 -30.06 -5.77 -16.44
CA ALA A 284 -30.05 -7.07 -17.12
C ALA A 284 -31.21 -7.24 -18.11
N LYS A 285 -32.40 -6.70 -17.79
CA LYS A 285 -33.57 -6.74 -18.66
C LYS A 285 -33.44 -5.84 -19.88
N GLN A 286 -32.48 -4.93 -19.92
CA GLN A 286 -32.26 -3.97 -21.01
C GLN A 286 -31.21 -4.45 -22.01
N GLY A 287 -30.63 -5.64 -21.80
CA GLY A 287 -29.61 -6.22 -22.70
C GLY A 287 -28.30 -5.41 -22.74
N LEU A 288 -27.99 -4.63 -21.69
CA LEU A 288 -26.77 -3.85 -21.63
C LEU A 288 -25.56 -4.76 -21.40
N PRO A 289 -24.40 -4.46 -22.01
CA PRO A 289 -23.17 -5.24 -21.79
C PRO A 289 -22.69 -5.19 -20.34
N VAL A 290 -21.92 -6.18 -19.95
CA VAL A 290 -21.24 -6.17 -18.65
C VAL A 290 -20.19 -5.07 -18.66
N LEU A 291 -20.29 -4.14 -17.72
CA LEU A 291 -19.41 -2.98 -17.59
C LEU A 291 -18.40 -3.22 -16.47
N GLY A 292 -17.21 -2.61 -16.60
CA GLY A 292 -16.32 -2.42 -15.47
C GLY A 292 -16.69 -1.15 -14.67
N ILE A 293 -16.10 -1.01 -13.51
CA ILE A 293 -16.35 0.14 -12.62
C ILE A 293 -16.06 1.49 -13.28
N GLN A 294 -15.03 1.58 -14.09
CA GLN A 294 -14.64 2.82 -14.77
C GLN A 294 -15.73 3.28 -15.77
N GLU A 295 -16.32 2.35 -16.51
CA GLU A 295 -17.40 2.68 -17.45
C GLU A 295 -18.71 3.04 -16.70
N LEU A 296 -18.99 2.34 -15.58
CA LEU A 296 -20.11 2.67 -14.71
C LEU A 296 -19.98 4.11 -14.18
N ILE A 297 -18.80 4.48 -13.69
CA ILE A 297 -18.52 5.85 -13.22
C ILE A 297 -18.67 6.86 -14.37
N ALA A 298 -18.15 6.53 -15.56
CA ALA A 298 -18.30 7.40 -16.73
C ALA A 298 -19.75 7.62 -17.13
N ARG A 299 -20.62 6.61 -17.01
CA ARG A 299 -22.07 6.74 -17.22
C ARG A 299 -22.73 7.60 -16.15
N ALA A 300 -22.41 7.38 -14.88
CA ALA A 300 -22.92 8.18 -13.77
C ALA A 300 -22.59 9.68 -13.97
N ASN A 301 -21.36 9.98 -14.37
CA ASN A 301 -20.92 11.34 -14.66
C ASN A 301 -21.66 11.98 -15.86
N LYS A 302 -22.26 11.18 -16.74
CA LYS A 302 -23.12 11.63 -17.84
C LYS A 302 -24.62 11.70 -17.47
N GLY A 303 -24.97 11.41 -16.22
CA GLY A 303 -26.33 11.49 -15.69
C GLY A 303 -27.15 10.22 -15.83
N ASP A 304 -26.54 9.05 -16.04
CA ASP A 304 -27.22 7.75 -15.98
C ASP A 304 -27.72 7.50 -14.55
N GLU A 305 -29.04 7.55 -14.36
CA GLU A 305 -29.67 7.45 -13.03
C GLU A 305 -29.39 6.11 -12.33
N MET A 306 -29.35 4.99 -13.10
CA MET A 306 -29.07 3.66 -12.52
C MET A 306 -27.63 3.50 -12.09
N ALA A 307 -26.70 4.08 -12.84
CA ALA A 307 -25.29 4.11 -12.47
C ALA A 307 -25.06 5.02 -11.24
N LEU A 308 -25.72 6.18 -11.20
CA LEU A 308 -25.70 7.09 -10.05
C LEU A 308 -26.26 6.40 -8.80
N GLU A 309 -27.39 5.71 -8.90
CA GLU A 309 -28.00 5.01 -7.76
C GLU A 309 -27.09 3.89 -7.24
N SER A 310 -26.46 3.12 -8.12
CA SER A 310 -25.51 2.07 -7.72
C SER A 310 -24.33 2.64 -6.94
N LEU A 311 -23.77 3.79 -7.36
CA LEU A 311 -22.70 4.47 -6.66
C LEU A 311 -23.14 5.04 -5.31
N LYS A 312 -24.36 5.62 -5.23
CA LYS A 312 -24.92 6.16 -3.98
C LYS A 312 -25.10 5.07 -2.92
N ILE A 313 -25.67 3.92 -3.33
CA ILE A 313 -25.80 2.78 -2.41
C ILE A 313 -24.45 2.28 -1.93
N THR A 314 -23.47 2.18 -2.84
CA THR A 314 -22.08 1.84 -2.44
C THR A 314 -21.52 2.85 -1.43
N ALA A 315 -21.73 4.15 -1.66
CA ALA A 315 -21.28 5.20 -0.75
C ALA A 315 -21.95 5.13 0.64
N GLU A 316 -23.22 4.75 0.70
CA GLU A 316 -23.92 4.54 2.00
C GLU A 316 -23.30 3.40 2.79
N TYR A 317 -23.03 2.25 2.14
CA TYR A 317 -22.38 1.11 2.80
C TYR A 317 -20.89 1.38 3.12
N LEU A 318 -20.17 2.14 2.27
CA LEU A 318 -18.83 2.60 2.61
C LEU A 318 -18.85 3.47 3.86
N GLY A 319 -19.77 4.44 3.92
CA GLY A 319 -19.93 5.32 5.07
C GLY A 319 -20.28 4.57 6.35
N GLU A 320 -21.16 3.58 6.28
CA GLU A 320 -21.56 2.74 7.42
C GLU A 320 -20.37 1.93 7.97
N GLY A 321 -19.65 1.23 7.10
CA GLY A 321 -18.48 0.46 7.52
C GLY A 321 -17.36 1.35 8.09
N ILE A 322 -17.11 2.50 7.47
CA ILE A 322 -16.13 3.48 7.97
C ILE A 322 -16.58 4.02 9.33
N ALA A 323 -17.85 4.38 9.52
CA ALA A 323 -18.38 4.86 10.79
C ALA A 323 -18.17 3.85 11.92
N ASN A 324 -18.45 2.56 11.67
CA ASN A 324 -18.22 1.49 12.64
C ASN A 324 -16.74 1.41 13.06
N LEU A 325 -15.80 1.55 12.10
CA LEU A 325 -14.36 1.52 12.37
C LEU A 325 -13.89 2.80 13.07
N VAL A 326 -14.41 3.96 12.69
CA VAL A 326 -14.11 5.26 13.33
C VAL A 326 -14.48 5.21 14.81
N HIS A 327 -15.66 4.68 15.16
CA HIS A 327 -16.08 4.54 16.56
C HIS A 327 -15.22 3.55 17.36
N GLY A 328 -14.67 2.51 16.71
CA GLY A 328 -13.84 1.50 17.37
C GLY A 328 -12.36 1.86 17.48
N ILE A 329 -11.83 2.55 16.48
CA ILE A 329 -10.38 2.81 16.31
C ILE A 329 -10.03 4.26 16.66
N TYR A 330 -10.96 5.20 16.41
CA TYR A 330 -10.78 6.64 16.58
C TYR A 330 -9.59 7.21 15.79
N PRO A 331 -9.52 6.98 14.45
CA PRO A 331 -8.40 7.43 13.65
C PRO A 331 -8.42 8.95 13.46
N GLU A 332 -7.24 9.58 13.36
CA GLU A 332 -7.09 11.01 13.04
C GLU A 332 -7.35 11.27 11.55
N ALA A 333 -7.14 10.28 10.70
CA ALA A 333 -7.44 10.37 9.28
C ALA A 333 -8.01 9.06 8.74
N VAL A 334 -8.93 9.19 7.77
CA VAL A 334 -9.43 8.09 6.95
C VAL A 334 -9.13 8.40 5.49
N VAL A 335 -8.46 7.48 4.80
CA VAL A 335 -8.16 7.59 3.38
C VAL A 335 -8.91 6.50 2.63
N VAL A 336 -9.57 6.86 1.54
CA VAL A 336 -10.23 5.92 0.62
C VAL A 336 -9.43 5.88 -0.67
N GLY A 337 -9.04 4.69 -1.09
CA GLY A 337 -8.31 4.42 -2.33
C GLY A 337 -9.05 3.45 -3.25
N GLY A 338 -8.51 3.24 -4.44
CA GLY A 338 -9.08 2.40 -5.49
C GLY A 338 -9.78 3.20 -6.59
N ASN A 339 -10.23 2.52 -7.66
CA ASN A 339 -10.82 3.17 -8.82
C ASN A 339 -12.14 3.90 -8.48
N ILE A 340 -12.82 3.49 -7.41
CA ILE A 340 -14.05 4.13 -6.93
C ILE A 340 -13.85 5.64 -6.64
N THR A 341 -12.62 6.06 -6.34
CA THR A 341 -12.29 7.47 -6.09
C THR A 341 -12.48 8.37 -7.31
N ALA A 342 -12.54 7.83 -8.52
CA ALA A 342 -12.94 8.59 -9.71
C ALA A 342 -14.38 9.10 -9.64
N ALA A 343 -15.23 8.51 -8.76
CA ALA A 343 -16.58 8.99 -8.44
C ALA A 343 -16.61 9.89 -7.17
N TRP A 344 -15.46 10.36 -6.67
CA TRP A 344 -15.36 11.07 -5.39
C TRP A 344 -16.39 12.19 -5.22
N PRO A 345 -16.64 13.08 -6.21
CA PRO A 345 -17.64 14.13 -6.07
C PRO A 345 -19.08 13.61 -5.82
N ILE A 346 -19.38 12.37 -6.22
CA ILE A 346 -20.69 11.73 -6.03
C ILE A 346 -20.76 11.05 -4.66
N ILE A 347 -19.69 10.33 -4.28
CA ILE A 347 -19.72 9.41 -3.13
C ILE A 347 -19.32 10.09 -1.82
N GLU A 348 -18.36 11.04 -1.85
CA GLU A 348 -17.81 11.68 -0.65
C GLU A 348 -18.88 12.36 0.23
N PRO A 349 -19.82 13.14 -0.29
CA PRO A 349 -20.84 13.79 0.55
C PRO A 349 -21.72 12.78 1.32
N ILE A 350 -21.97 11.61 0.70
CA ILE A 350 -22.77 10.55 1.30
C ILE A 350 -22.00 9.85 2.40
N ILE A 351 -20.74 9.48 2.11
CA ILE A 351 -19.83 8.85 3.09
C ILE A 351 -19.67 9.75 4.29
N ARG A 352 -19.36 11.03 4.07
CA ARG A 352 -19.15 12.01 5.15
C ARG A 352 -20.41 12.18 6.01
N LYS A 353 -21.59 12.25 5.39
CA LYS A 353 -22.86 12.34 6.10
C LYS A 353 -23.08 11.14 7.02
N ARG A 354 -22.75 9.92 6.54
CA ARG A 354 -22.90 8.68 7.32
C ARG A 354 -21.94 8.62 8.51
N ILE A 355 -20.71 9.06 8.34
CA ILE A 355 -19.71 9.07 9.43
C ILE A 355 -20.11 10.02 10.55
N HIS A 356 -20.81 11.11 10.23
CA HIS A 356 -21.23 12.12 11.22
C HIS A 356 -22.65 11.92 11.76
N SER A 357 -23.40 10.91 11.31
CA SER A 357 -24.73 10.59 11.81
C SER A 357 -24.69 9.68 13.02
#